data_1bde9d84ef7b80d1bccadc270a111af0
#
_entry.id   1bde9d84ef7b80d1bccadc270a111af0
#
_cell.length_a   1.000
_cell.length_b   1.000
_cell.length_c   1.000
_cell.angle_alpha   90.00
_cell.angle_beta   90.00
_cell.angle_gamma   90.00
#
_symmetry.space_group_name_H-M   'P 1'
#
loop_
_entity.id
_entity.type
_entity.pdbx_description
1 polymer ?
#
loop_
_entity_poly.entity_id
_entity_poly.type
_entity_poly.pdbx_seq_one_letter_code
_entity_poly.pdbx_strand_id
1 'polypeptide(L)'
;MINTKYFFKGFFCIRDLNSPAIALAASFIAIGALFKNIGLNIQESVFSTFLTYALPGSLIMAESLIVGASLLNIFLAVWLVNARLYPMTVSLFPLLMHKSQPRLKYYLACHFIAVSAWLIMKENYKSVERKYRLDFWIGVGVANLSVATSATAFGFFIADYLNKDMMVGLAIVNPIYFVCVMVNAMKDIQMILAVVLGSLFGILFYFVSPEWCILFGGFTAGTLAFYIGELNVN
;
A
#
# COMPACT_ATOMS: atom_id res chain seq x y z
N MET A 1 9.48 -21.47 14.31
CA MET A 1 8.97 -20.51 15.32
C MET A 1 9.32 -19.09 14.89
N ILE A 2 8.48 -18.10 15.23
CA ILE A 2 8.77 -16.67 15.01
C ILE A 2 9.74 -16.21 16.11
N ASN A 3 10.80 -15.48 15.73
CA ASN A 3 11.68 -14.88 16.74
C ASN A 3 11.00 -13.63 17.33
N THR A 4 10.54 -13.75 18.56
CA THR A 4 9.75 -12.73 19.26
C THR A 4 10.46 -11.37 19.35
N LYS A 5 11.79 -11.37 19.56
CA LYS A 5 12.59 -10.14 19.63
C LYS A 5 12.51 -9.31 18.33
N TYR A 6 12.69 -9.96 17.19
CA TYR A 6 12.66 -9.27 15.88
C TYR A 6 11.24 -8.95 15.44
N PHE A 7 10.26 -9.77 15.79
CA PHE A 7 8.85 -9.47 15.59
C PHE A 7 8.46 -8.17 16.32
N PHE A 8 8.75 -8.07 17.62
CA PHE A 8 8.44 -6.84 18.37
C PHE A 8 9.27 -5.64 17.91
N LYS A 9 10.53 -5.84 17.47
CA LYS A 9 11.30 -4.76 16.84
C LYS A 9 10.60 -4.21 15.60
N GLY A 10 10.04 -5.07 14.75
CA GLY A 10 9.24 -4.67 13.59
C GLY A 10 7.91 -4.03 13.99
N PHE A 11 7.22 -4.61 14.96
CA PHE A 11 5.93 -4.11 15.44
C PHE A 11 6.04 -2.68 16.00
N PHE A 12 7.08 -2.38 16.75
CA PHE A 12 7.27 -1.05 17.35
C PHE A 12 7.98 -0.06 16.41
N CYS A 13 8.49 -0.49 15.28
CA CYS A 13 9.15 0.39 14.29
C CYS A 13 8.18 1.44 13.70
N ILE A 14 6.87 1.22 13.79
CA ILE A 14 5.85 2.17 13.31
C ILE A 14 5.59 3.35 14.26
N ARG A 15 6.18 3.36 15.47
CA ARG A 15 5.95 4.41 16.48
C ARG A 15 6.61 5.74 16.17
N ASP A 16 7.55 5.77 15.25
CA ASP A 16 8.23 7.01 14.86
C ASP A 16 7.23 7.95 14.17
N LEU A 17 7.26 9.25 14.56
CA LEU A 17 6.37 10.28 14.01
C LEU A 17 6.52 10.44 12.49
N ASN A 18 7.66 10.08 11.93
CA ASN A 18 7.89 10.06 10.48
C ASN A 18 7.42 8.76 9.80
N SER A 19 6.75 7.88 10.56
CA SER A 19 6.27 6.61 10.03
C SER A 19 5.12 6.81 9.05
N PRO A 20 5.11 6.08 7.92
CA PRO A 20 3.97 6.04 7.00
C PRO A 20 2.67 5.55 7.65
N ALA A 21 2.73 5.00 8.86
CA ALA A 21 1.57 4.52 9.61
C ALA A 21 0.58 5.64 9.99
N ILE A 22 1.05 6.87 10.21
CA ILE A 22 0.16 8.01 10.52
C ILE A 22 -0.68 8.38 9.30
N ALA A 23 -0.05 8.50 8.13
CA ALA A 23 -0.75 8.77 6.88
C ALA A 23 -1.72 7.64 6.52
N LEU A 24 -1.32 6.38 6.78
CA LEU A 24 -2.17 5.21 6.63
C LEU A 24 -3.40 5.31 7.54
N ALA A 25 -3.23 5.64 8.82
CA ALA A 25 -4.34 5.77 9.78
C ALA A 25 -5.34 6.85 9.33
N ALA A 26 -4.87 8.04 8.94
CA ALA A 26 -5.73 9.13 8.48
C ALA A 26 -6.61 8.69 7.29
N SER A 27 -6.02 8.03 6.30
CA SER A 27 -6.76 7.55 5.13
C SER A 27 -7.74 6.43 5.45
N PHE A 28 -7.40 5.51 6.36
CA PHE A 28 -8.33 4.44 6.77
C PHE A 28 -9.46 4.95 7.69
N ILE A 29 -9.28 6.07 8.38
CA ILE A 29 -10.39 6.78 9.04
C ILE A 29 -11.41 7.25 7.97
N ALA A 30 -10.95 7.86 6.88
CA ALA A 30 -11.82 8.26 5.77
C ALA A 30 -12.54 7.07 5.14
N ILE A 31 -11.85 5.94 4.93
CA ILE A 31 -12.43 4.69 4.41
C ILE A 31 -13.52 4.16 5.35
N GLY A 32 -13.28 4.15 6.65
CA GLY A 32 -14.27 3.70 7.64
C GLY A 32 -15.55 4.54 7.61
N ALA A 33 -15.41 5.86 7.51
CA ALA A 33 -16.53 6.77 7.36
C ALA A 33 -17.26 6.56 6.00
N LEU A 34 -16.53 6.35 4.92
CA LEU A 34 -17.09 6.05 3.60
C LEU A 34 -17.89 4.74 3.64
N PHE A 35 -17.36 3.69 4.23
CA PHE A 35 -18.05 2.39 4.33
C PHE A 35 -19.37 2.50 5.08
N LYS A 36 -19.45 3.27 6.18
CA LYS A 36 -20.70 3.55 6.86
C LYS A 36 -21.70 4.29 5.97
N ASN A 37 -21.24 5.30 5.25
CA ASN A 37 -22.09 6.13 4.39
C ASN A 37 -22.69 5.34 3.20
N ILE A 38 -22.03 4.28 2.74
CA ILE A 38 -22.56 3.38 1.70
C ILE A 38 -23.41 2.23 2.27
N GLY A 39 -23.63 2.19 3.58
CA GLY A 39 -24.54 1.24 4.23
C GLY A 39 -23.91 -0.07 4.69
N LEU A 40 -22.57 -0.20 4.67
CA LEU A 40 -21.90 -1.36 5.29
C LEU A 40 -22.02 -1.30 6.82
N ASN A 41 -22.12 -2.46 7.45
CA ASN A 41 -22.02 -2.55 8.90
C ASN A 41 -20.54 -2.52 9.38
N ILE A 42 -20.33 -2.37 10.69
CA ILE A 42 -18.98 -2.27 11.26
C ILE A 42 -18.13 -3.53 11.00
N GLN A 43 -18.74 -4.70 11.05
CA GLN A 43 -18.03 -5.97 10.84
C GLN A 43 -17.58 -6.10 9.38
N GLU A 44 -18.46 -5.78 8.43
CA GLU A 44 -18.15 -5.75 7.01
C GLU A 44 -17.03 -4.76 6.69
N SER A 45 -17.09 -3.57 7.28
CA SER A 45 -16.10 -2.51 7.08
C SER A 45 -14.70 -2.92 7.58
N VAL A 46 -14.61 -3.45 8.80
CA VAL A 46 -13.35 -3.90 9.38
C VAL A 46 -12.81 -5.13 8.66
N PHE A 47 -13.69 -6.09 8.33
CA PHE A 47 -13.31 -7.31 7.64
C PHE A 47 -12.84 -7.03 6.20
N SER A 48 -13.51 -6.12 5.48
CA SER A 48 -13.06 -5.65 4.17
C SER A 48 -11.67 -5.04 4.23
N THR A 49 -11.41 -4.16 5.21
CA THR A 49 -10.08 -3.56 5.41
C THR A 49 -9.02 -4.62 5.72
N PHE A 50 -9.37 -5.59 6.57
CA PHE A 50 -8.46 -6.69 6.91
C PHE A 50 -8.10 -7.53 5.69
N LEU A 51 -9.06 -7.85 4.83
CA LEU A 51 -8.83 -8.68 3.64
C LEU A 51 -8.14 -7.91 2.51
N THR A 52 -8.61 -6.72 2.19
CA THR A 52 -8.12 -5.94 1.05
C THR A 52 -6.79 -5.28 1.37
N TYR A 53 -6.62 -4.75 2.57
CA TYR A 53 -5.43 -4.05 3.09
C TYR A 53 -4.74 -3.12 2.07
N ALA A 54 -5.53 -2.48 1.22
CA ALA A 54 -5.04 -1.56 0.19
C ALA A 54 -6.06 -0.44 -0.03
N LEU A 55 -5.64 0.81 0.21
CA LEU A 55 -6.50 2.00 0.09
C LEU A 55 -7.22 2.08 -1.27
N PRO A 56 -6.53 2.01 -2.42
CA PRO A 56 -7.23 2.09 -3.70
C PRO A 56 -8.17 0.91 -3.97
N GLY A 57 -7.81 -0.28 -3.50
CA GLY A 57 -8.72 -1.43 -3.57
C GLY A 57 -9.99 -1.21 -2.75
N SER A 58 -9.87 -0.62 -1.55
CA SER A 58 -11.03 -0.28 -0.71
C SER A 58 -11.91 0.81 -1.33
N LEU A 59 -11.30 1.83 -1.98
CA LEU A 59 -12.05 2.88 -2.68
C LEU A 59 -12.81 2.30 -3.88
N ILE A 60 -12.16 1.54 -4.74
CA ILE A 60 -12.79 0.90 -5.92
C ILE A 60 -13.91 -0.05 -5.48
N MET A 61 -13.72 -0.79 -4.38
CA MET A 61 -14.78 -1.63 -3.82
C MET A 61 -15.99 -0.78 -3.41
N ALA A 62 -15.76 0.33 -2.68
CA ALA A 62 -16.82 1.23 -2.26
C ALA A 62 -17.57 1.85 -3.45
N GLU A 63 -16.86 2.36 -4.45
CA GLU A 63 -17.44 2.93 -5.67
C GLU A 63 -18.26 1.89 -6.43
N SER A 64 -17.73 0.67 -6.57
CA SER A 64 -18.42 -0.44 -7.24
C SER A 64 -19.70 -0.87 -6.52
N LEU A 65 -19.71 -0.82 -5.17
CA LEU A 65 -20.91 -1.08 -4.37
C LEU A 65 -21.97 0.01 -4.55
N ILE A 66 -21.57 1.28 -4.61
CA ILE A 66 -22.48 2.42 -4.83
C ILE A 66 -23.21 2.29 -6.16
N VAL A 67 -22.53 1.88 -7.22
CA VAL A 67 -23.14 1.71 -8.56
C VAL A 67 -23.86 0.36 -8.72
N GLY A 68 -23.90 -0.47 -7.70
CA GLY A 68 -24.57 -1.78 -7.73
C GLY A 68 -23.90 -2.80 -8.66
N ALA A 69 -22.57 -2.74 -8.80
CA ALA A 69 -21.83 -3.66 -9.64
C ALA A 69 -21.94 -5.12 -9.15
N SER A 70 -21.87 -6.09 -10.07
CA SER A 70 -21.88 -7.51 -9.71
C SER A 70 -20.64 -7.87 -8.87
N LEU A 71 -20.76 -8.90 -8.01
CA LEU A 71 -19.64 -9.37 -7.18
C LEU A 71 -18.40 -9.72 -8.00
N LEU A 72 -18.60 -10.29 -9.20
CA LEU A 72 -17.48 -10.61 -10.10
C LEU A 72 -16.78 -9.35 -10.58
N ASN A 73 -17.53 -8.31 -10.96
CA ASN A 73 -16.95 -7.04 -11.39
C ASN A 73 -16.20 -6.36 -10.27
N ILE A 74 -16.75 -6.35 -9.04
CA ILE A 74 -16.08 -5.82 -7.84
C ILE A 74 -14.76 -6.57 -7.60
N PHE A 75 -14.79 -7.91 -7.65
CA PHE A 75 -13.60 -8.73 -7.46
C PHE A 75 -12.53 -8.42 -8.51
N LEU A 76 -12.89 -8.37 -9.78
CA LEU A 76 -11.94 -8.09 -10.87
C LEU A 76 -11.36 -6.67 -10.78
N ALA A 77 -12.18 -5.67 -10.47
CA ALA A 77 -11.73 -4.30 -10.33
C ALA A 77 -10.74 -4.14 -9.15
N VAL A 78 -11.07 -4.69 -7.98
CA VAL A 78 -10.19 -4.68 -6.81
C VAL A 78 -8.90 -5.44 -7.06
N TRP A 79 -8.98 -6.62 -7.70
CA TRP A 79 -7.81 -7.43 -8.05
C TRP A 79 -6.89 -6.69 -9.00
N LEU A 80 -7.43 -6.06 -10.04
CA LEU A 80 -6.68 -5.32 -11.04
C LEU A 80 -5.92 -4.13 -10.43
N VAL A 81 -6.61 -3.33 -9.62
CA VAL A 81 -6.00 -2.17 -8.95
C VAL A 81 -4.90 -2.59 -7.99
N ASN A 82 -5.04 -3.74 -7.34
CA ASN A 82 -4.04 -4.29 -6.44
C ASN A 82 -2.89 -5.02 -7.14
N ALA A 83 -2.99 -5.31 -8.45
CA ALA A 83 -1.90 -5.93 -9.23
C ALA A 83 -0.60 -5.13 -9.17
N ARG A 84 -0.65 -3.81 -8.92
CA ARG A 84 0.51 -2.94 -8.67
C ARG A 84 1.38 -3.38 -7.47
N LEU A 85 0.84 -4.17 -6.55
CA LEU A 85 1.60 -4.70 -5.41
C LEU A 85 2.53 -5.86 -5.82
N TYR A 86 2.33 -6.44 -7.00
CA TYR A 86 3.15 -7.53 -7.51
C TYR A 86 4.63 -7.13 -7.70
N PRO A 87 4.98 -6.02 -8.39
CA PRO A 87 6.38 -5.58 -8.50
C PRO A 87 7.02 -5.30 -7.13
N MET A 88 6.25 -4.78 -6.17
CA MET A 88 6.74 -4.56 -4.80
C MET A 88 7.09 -5.88 -4.11
N THR A 89 6.25 -6.90 -4.31
CA THR A 89 6.51 -8.25 -3.80
C THR A 89 7.79 -8.82 -4.40
N VAL A 90 7.94 -8.76 -5.73
CA VAL A 90 9.12 -9.25 -6.43
C VAL A 90 10.41 -8.55 -5.96
N SER A 91 10.35 -7.24 -5.70
CA SER A 91 11.51 -6.46 -5.24
C SER A 91 11.87 -6.71 -3.77
N LEU A 92 10.90 -7.09 -2.93
CA LEU A 92 11.08 -7.24 -1.50
C LEU A 92 11.46 -8.67 -1.09
N PHE A 93 10.80 -9.68 -1.65
CA PHE A 93 10.95 -11.06 -1.18
C PHE A 93 12.37 -11.61 -1.26
N PRO A 94 13.20 -11.30 -2.29
CA PRO A 94 14.61 -11.72 -2.29
C PRO A 94 15.41 -11.22 -1.08
N LEU A 95 15.03 -10.07 -0.50
CA LEU A 95 15.67 -9.52 0.69
C LEU A 95 15.24 -10.25 1.98
N LEU A 96 14.02 -10.83 1.98
CA LEU A 96 13.45 -11.55 3.11
C LEU A 96 13.81 -13.04 3.10
N MET A 97 14.05 -13.62 1.92
CA MET A 97 14.27 -15.06 1.77
C MET A 97 15.53 -15.53 2.48
N HIS A 98 15.36 -16.60 3.29
CA HIS A 98 16.43 -17.31 3.96
C HIS A 98 16.10 -18.81 4.04
N LYS A 99 17.11 -19.67 3.88
CA LYS A 99 16.96 -21.14 3.83
C LYS A 99 16.34 -21.75 5.09
N SER A 100 16.47 -21.09 6.24
CA SER A 100 15.95 -21.58 7.53
C SER A 100 14.45 -21.37 7.74
N GLN A 101 13.76 -20.65 6.86
CA GLN A 101 12.34 -20.33 7.01
C GLN A 101 11.48 -21.18 6.08
N PRO A 102 10.35 -21.72 6.56
CA PRO A 102 9.47 -22.53 5.72
C PRO A 102 8.75 -21.68 4.66
N ARG A 103 8.55 -22.24 3.47
CA ARG A 103 7.91 -21.55 2.34
C ARG A 103 6.52 -21.00 2.67
N LEU A 104 5.74 -21.74 3.45
CA LEU A 104 4.39 -21.32 3.85
C LEU A 104 4.36 -19.96 4.57
N LYS A 105 5.38 -19.66 5.39
CA LYS A 105 5.47 -18.35 6.06
C LYS A 105 5.57 -17.19 5.07
N TYR A 106 6.24 -17.38 3.93
CA TYR A 106 6.34 -16.35 2.90
C TYR A 106 5.00 -16.09 2.23
N TYR A 107 4.23 -17.13 1.93
CA TYR A 107 2.88 -16.97 1.38
C TYR A 107 1.96 -16.20 2.32
N LEU A 108 1.95 -16.54 3.60
CA LEU A 108 1.18 -15.80 4.61
C LEU A 108 1.70 -14.37 4.78
N ALA A 109 3.01 -14.17 4.70
CA ALA A 109 3.63 -12.86 4.80
C ALA A 109 3.36 -11.94 3.59
N CYS A 110 2.93 -12.49 2.43
CA CYS A 110 2.48 -11.70 1.28
C CYS A 110 1.26 -10.84 1.61
N HIS A 111 0.39 -11.27 2.51
CA HIS A 111 -0.78 -10.49 2.93
C HIS A 111 -0.40 -9.11 3.49
N PHE A 112 0.78 -8.98 4.09
CA PHE A 112 1.26 -7.72 4.67
C PHE A 112 1.87 -6.75 3.66
N ILE A 113 1.82 -7.05 2.35
CA ILE A 113 2.32 -6.16 1.31
C ILE A 113 1.42 -4.92 1.22
N ALA A 114 1.97 -3.81 1.66
CA ALA A 114 1.44 -2.47 1.49
C ALA A 114 2.61 -1.51 1.29
N VAL A 115 2.37 -0.37 0.65
CA VAL A 115 3.43 0.61 0.35
C VAL A 115 4.12 1.09 1.62
N SER A 116 3.36 1.35 2.69
CA SER A 116 3.88 1.74 4.01
C SER A 116 4.80 0.69 4.63
N ALA A 117 4.36 -0.57 4.65
CA ALA A 117 5.14 -1.67 5.20
C ALA A 117 6.41 -1.94 4.35
N TRP A 118 6.28 -1.86 3.02
CA TRP A 118 7.39 -2.00 2.09
C TRP A 118 8.47 -0.95 2.31
N LEU A 119 8.09 0.33 2.49
CA LEU A 119 9.00 1.43 2.81
C LEU A 119 9.76 1.17 4.11
N ILE A 120 9.05 0.88 5.20
CA ILE A 120 9.66 0.58 6.50
C ILE A 120 10.68 -0.55 6.38
N MET A 121 10.34 -1.61 5.62
CA MET A 121 11.28 -2.71 5.42
C MET A 121 12.50 -2.31 4.61
N LYS A 122 12.33 -1.52 3.54
CA LYS A 122 13.44 -1.03 2.69
C LYS A 122 14.40 -0.12 3.46
N GLU A 123 13.92 0.65 4.40
CA GLU A 123 14.77 1.49 5.25
C GLU A 123 15.54 0.66 6.29
N ASN A 124 14.91 -0.38 6.83
CA ASN A 124 15.41 -1.11 7.99
C ASN A 124 16.11 -2.44 7.67
N TYR A 125 16.02 -2.97 6.43
CA TYR A 125 16.52 -4.33 6.13
C TYR A 125 18.01 -4.52 6.39
N LYS A 126 18.84 -3.47 6.28
CA LYS A 126 20.27 -3.51 6.58
C LYS A 126 20.56 -3.64 8.08
N SER A 127 19.69 -3.12 8.94
CA SER A 127 19.81 -3.16 10.40
C SER A 127 19.31 -4.47 11.03
N VAL A 128 18.76 -5.37 10.19
CA VAL A 128 18.20 -6.65 10.61
C VAL A 128 18.96 -7.79 9.92
N GLU A 129 19.45 -8.75 10.71
CA GLU A 129 20.10 -9.95 10.20
C GLU A 129 19.18 -10.70 9.23
N ARG A 130 19.73 -11.16 8.10
CA ARG A 130 18.96 -11.79 7.01
C ARG A 130 18.05 -12.93 7.48
N LYS A 131 18.50 -13.72 8.45
CA LYS A 131 17.76 -14.83 9.04
C LYS A 131 16.44 -14.41 9.70
N TYR A 132 16.38 -13.20 10.25
CA TYR A 132 15.26 -12.70 11.05
C TYR A 132 14.44 -11.62 10.33
N ARG A 133 14.77 -11.28 9.09
CA ARG A 133 14.05 -10.26 8.31
C ARG A 133 12.59 -10.60 8.09
N LEU A 134 12.26 -11.88 7.90
CA LEU A 134 10.87 -12.32 7.76
C LEU A 134 10.07 -12.09 9.05
N ASP A 135 10.67 -12.37 10.21
CA ASP A 135 10.00 -12.16 11.50
C ASP A 135 9.79 -10.66 11.77
N PHE A 136 10.78 -9.83 11.45
CA PHE A 136 10.65 -8.37 11.49
C PHE A 136 9.56 -7.87 10.53
N TRP A 137 9.53 -8.35 9.29
CA TRP A 137 8.51 -8.03 8.29
C TRP A 137 7.09 -8.37 8.76
N ILE A 138 6.89 -9.54 9.35
CA ILE A 138 5.58 -9.93 9.92
C ILE A 138 5.19 -8.96 11.05
N GLY A 139 6.14 -8.55 11.89
CA GLY A 139 5.91 -7.56 12.94
C GLY A 139 5.42 -6.22 12.39
N VAL A 140 6.10 -5.68 11.39
CA VAL A 140 5.71 -4.43 10.68
C VAL A 140 4.33 -4.59 10.05
N GLY A 141 4.08 -5.72 9.36
CA GLY A 141 2.82 -5.99 8.69
C GLY A 141 1.64 -6.06 9.65
N VAL A 142 1.78 -6.82 10.73
CA VAL A 142 0.75 -6.93 11.78
C VAL A 142 0.47 -5.57 12.42
N ALA A 143 1.50 -4.79 12.72
CA ALA A 143 1.33 -3.45 13.29
C ALA A 143 0.56 -2.51 12.35
N ASN A 144 0.97 -2.41 11.08
CA ASN A 144 0.28 -1.58 10.10
C ASN A 144 -1.16 -2.03 9.83
N LEU A 145 -1.40 -3.35 9.74
CA LEU A 145 -2.74 -3.89 9.56
C LEU A 145 -3.63 -3.59 10.78
N SER A 146 -3.07 -3.68 11.99
CA SER A 146 -3.78 -3.30 13.22
C SER A 146 -4.13 -1.81 13.22
N VAL A 147 -3.23 -0.95 12.78
CA VAL A 147 -3.50 0.49 12.61
C VAL A 147 -4.61 0.72 11.58
N ALA A 148 -4.55 0.09 10.42
CA ALA A 148 -5.54 0.23 9.37
C ALA A 148 -6.94 -0.21 9.82
N THR A 149 -7.06 -1.40 10.41
CA THR A 149 -8.34 -1.93 10.89
C THR A 149 -8.93 -1.13 12.05
N SER A 150 -8.09 -0.70 13.00
CA SER A 150 -8.52 0.17 14.11
C SER A 150 -8.94 1.55 13.61
N ALA A 151 -8.21 2.12 12.65
CA ALA A 151 -8.54 3.40 12.01
C ALA A 151 -9.86 3.31 11.24
N THR A 152 -10.11 2.22 10.50
CA THR A 152 -11.40 1.97 9.83
C THR A 152 -12.55 1.90 10.85
N ALA A 153 -12.37 1.15 11.93
CA ALA A 153 -13.39 1.07 12.99
C ALA A 153 -13.66 2.44 13.61
N PHE A 154 -12.61 3.19 13.94
CA PHE A 154 -12.75 4.55 14.49
C PHE A 154 -13.45 5.47 13.50
N GLY A 155 -13.05 5.48 12.23
CA GLY A 155 -13.68 6.26 11.16
C GLY A 155 -15.16 5.94 10.98
N PHE A 156 -15.53 4.66 11.08
CA PHE A 156 -16.92 4.21 11.04
C PHE A 156 -17.76 4.85 12.18
N PHE A 157 -17.23 4.84 13.41
CA PHE A 157 -17.98 5.41 14.55
C PHE A 157 -18.08 6.94 14.50
N ILE A 158 -17.08 7.65 13.99
CA ILE A 158 -17.11 9.11 13.90
C ILE A 158 -17.70 9.63 12.59
N ALA A 159 -18.15 8.76 11.69
CA ALA A 159 -18.65 9.14 10.36
C ALA A 159 -19.74 10.24 10.41
N ASP A 160 -20.64 10.17 11.39
CA ASP A 160 -21.73 11.14 11.52
C ASP A 160 -21.23 12.56 11.90
N TYR A 161 -20.01 12.67 12.43
CA TYR A 161 -19.37 13.95 12.81
C TYR A 161 -18.43 14.47 11.70
N LEU A 162 -18.11 13.66 10.69
CA LEU A 162 -17.24 14.04 9.59
C LEU A 162 -18.07 14.63 8.44
N ASN A 163 -17.81 15.87 8.09
CA ASN A 163 -18.33 16.43 6.86
C ASN A 163 -17.52 15.93 5.64
N LYS A 164 -18.06 16.16 4.44
CA LYS A 164 -17.44 15.70 3.19
C LYS A 164 -16.01 16.20 3.02
N ASP A 165 -15.75 17.46 3.37
CA ASP A 165 -14.44 18.09 3.21
C ASP A 165 -13.40 17.48 4.16
N MET A 166 -13.79 17.16 5.39
CA MET A 166 -12.93 16.44 6.33
C MET A 166 -12.58 15.03 5.83
N MET A 167 -13.54 14.31 5.26
CA MET A 167 -13.29 12.98 4.69
C MET A 167 -12.30 13.04 3.53
N VAL A 168 -12.47 13.99 2.61
CA VAL A 168 -11.55 14.23 1.50
C VAL A 168 -10.17 14.62 2.03
N GLY A 169 -10.09 15.52 3.00
CA GLY A 169 -8.84 15.92 3.64
C GLY A 169 -8.07 14.74 4.23
N LEU A 170 -8.74 13.87 4.99
CA LEU A 170 -8.13 12.66 5.55
C LEU A 170 -7.67 11.68 4.47
N ALA A 171 -8.44 11.51 3.40
CA ALA A 171 -8.07 10.62 2.30
C ALA A 171 -6.82 11.09 1.55
N ILE A 172 -6.62 12.40 1.39
CA ILE A 172 -5.49 13.00 0.66
C ILE A 172 -4.18 12.95 1.46
N VAL A 173 -4.21 12.83 2.79
CA VAL A 173 -2.98 12.78 3.63
C VAL A 173 -2.00 11.71 3.14
N ASN A 174 -2.48 10.52 2.79
CA ASN A 174 -1.60 9.42 2.36
C ASN A 174 -0.98 9.64 0.97
N PRO A 175 -1.70 10.07 -0.08
CA PRO A 175 -1.08 10.50 -1.34
C PRO A 175 -0.02 11.59 -1.15
N ILE A 176 -0.30 12.64 -0.36
CA ILE A 176 0.66 13.71 -0.08
C ILE A 176 1.92 13.14 0.60
N TYR A 177 1.76 12.28 1.61
CA TYR A 177 2.89 11.63 2.26
C TYR A 177 3.76 10.88 1.25
N PHE A 178 3.17 10.09 0.34
CA PHE A 178 3.94 9.34 -0.66
C PHE A 178 4.61 10.25 -1.70
N VAL A 179 4.00 11.37 -2.08
CA VAL A 179 4.65 12.37 -2.92
C VAL A 179 5.88 12.93 -2.22
N CYS A 180 5.80 13.29 -0.94
CA CYS A 180 6.96 13.75 -0.17
C CYS A 180 8.07 12.70 -0.09
N VAL A 181 7.72 11.44 0.15
CA VAL A 181 8.70 10.32 0.16
C VAL A 181 9.34 10.15 -1.21
N MET A 182 8.56 10.22 -2.28
CA MET A 182 9.02 10.10 -3.65
C MET A 182 10.01 11.22 -4.00
N VAL A 183 9.70 12.47 -3.65
CA VAL A 183 10.59 13.62 -3.87
C VAL A 183 11.92 13.45 -3.13
N ASN A 184 11.89 12.98 -1.88
CA ASN A 184 13.10 12.69 -1.11
C ASN A 184 13.93 11.52 -1.68
N ALA A 185 13.30 10.60 -2.39
CA ALA A 185 13.95 9.46 -3.04
C ALA A 185 14.56 9.79 -4.41
N MET A 186 14.20 10.92 -5.02
CA MET A 186 14.71 11.37 -6.32
C MET A 186 16.18 11.83 -6.24
N LYS A 187 17.08 10.90 -5.96
CA LYS A 187 18.54 11.17 -5.89
C LYS A 187 19.25 10.77 -7.18
N ASP A 188 18.72 9.78 -7.89
CA ASP A 188 19.30 9.22 -9.11
C ASP A 188 18.48 9.61 -10.33
N ILE A 189 19.16 9.82 -11.47
CA ILE A 189 18.51 10.18 -12.74
C ILE A 189 17.46 9.14 -13.16
N GLN A 190 17.67 7.87 -12.87
CA GLN A 190 16.72 6.81 -13.19
C GLN A 190 15.40 6.98 -12.42
N MET A 191 15.45 7.40 -11.15
CA MET A 191 14.26 7.69 -10.35
C MET A 191 13.52 8.92 -10.87
N ILE A 192 14.25 9.97 -11.24
CA ILE A 192 13.65 11.18 -11.82
C ILE A 192 12.95 10.84 -13.14
N LEU A 193 13.62 10.10 -14.02
CA LEU A 193 13.04 9.63 -15.28
C LEU A 193 11.80 8.75 -15.05
N ALA A 194 11.84 7.84 -14.08
CA ALA A 194 10.69 6.99 -13.77
C ALA A 194 9.47 7.82 -13.31
N VAL A 195 9.68 8.86 -12.50
CA VAL A 195 8.61 9.76 -12.03
C VAL A 195 8.07 10.61 -13.18
N VAL A 196 8.92 11.23 -13.96
CA VAL A 196 8.51 12.09 -15.09
C VAL A 196 7.78 11.27 -16.15
N LEU A 197 8.36 10.16 -16.58
CA LEU A 197 7.73 9.27 -17.56
C LEU A 197 6.45 8.65 -17.02
N GLY A 198 6.44 8.25 -15.72
CA GLY A 198 5.25 7.72 -15.04
C GLY A 198 4.10 8.72 -15.03
N SER A 199 4.38 9.98 -14.77
CA SER A 199 3.38 11.05 -14.80
C SER A 199 2.85 11.28 -16.23
N LEU A 200 3.73 11.33 -17.22
CA LEU A 200 3.35 11.51 -18.63
C LEU A 200 2.51 10.33 -19.15
N PHE A 201 3.01 9.11 -19.02
CA PHE A 201 2.32 7.92 -19.50
C PHE A 201 1.05 7.63 -18.69
N GLY A 202 1.04 7.92 -17.39
CA GLY A 202 -0.16 7.82 -16.57
C GLY A 202 -1.30 8.69 -17.09
N ILE A 203 -1.01 9.96 -17.43
CA ILE A 203 -1.97 10.89 -18.03
C ILE A 203 -2.39 10.41 -19.42
N LEU A 204 -1.46 10.01 -20.28
CA LEU A 204 -1.76 9.55 -21.64
C LEU A 204 -2.68 8.32 -21.62
N PHE A 205 -2.36 7.31 -20.79
CA PHE A 205 -3.19 6.12 -20.68
C PHE A 205 -4.52 6.39 -19.99
N TYR A 206 -4.62 7.39 -19.12
CA TYR A 206 -5.90 7.79 -18.52
C TYR A 206 -6.92 8.23 -19.58
N PHE A 207 -6.50 8.94 -20.61
CA PHE A 207 -7.38 9.33 -21.71
C PHE A 207 -7.79 8.17 -22.62
N VAL A 208 -7.00 7.07 -22.64
CA VAL A 208 -7.32 5.87 -23.43
C VAL A 208 -8.18 4.91 -22.63
N SER A 209 -7.79 4.63 -21.39
CA SER A 209 -8.52 3.75 -20.47
C SER A 209 -8.16 4.05 -19.02
N PRO A 210 -9.06 4.72 -18.26
CA PRO A 210 -8.82 5.07 -16.86
C PRO A 210 -8.51 3.85 -15.97
N GLU A 211 -9.11 2.69 -16.27
CA GLU A 211 -8.97 1.46 -15.49
C GLU A 211 -7.54 0.87 -15.59
N TRP A 212 -6.89 1.02 -16.74
CA TRP A 212 -5.60 0.41 -17.04
C TRP A 212 -4.43 1.41 -16.97
N CYS A 213 -4.69 2.70 -16.76
CA CYS A 213 -3.68 3.76 -16.85
C CYS A 213 -2.51 3.55 -15.85
N ILE A 214 -2.80 3.10 -14.63
CA ILE A 214 -1.77 2.86 -13.61
C ILE A 214 -0.86 1.69 -14.00
N LEU A 215 -1.45 0.61 -14.53
CA LEU A 215 -0.70 -0.59 -14.87
C LEU A 215 0.15 -0.38 -16.12
N PHE A 216 -0.45 0.09 -17.22
CA PHE A 216 0.29 0.32 -18.46
C PHE A 216 1.21 1.55 -18.37
N GLY A 217 0.77 2.62 -17.71
CA GLY A 217 1.60 3.80 -17.47
C GLY A 217 2.83 3.48 -16.63
N GLY A 218 2.65 2.72 -15.54
CA GLY A 218 3.75 2.30 -14.68
C GLY A 218 4.73 1.33 -15.37
N PHE A 219 4.20 0.35 -16.13
CA PHE A 219 5.03 -0.63 -16.83
C PHE A 219 5.84 0.02 -17.95
N THR A 220 5.22 0.81 -18.80
CA THR A 220 5.90 1.49 -19.93
C THR A 220 6.92 2.51 -19.42
N ALA A 221 6.54 3.35 -18.45
CA ALA A 221 7.43 4.34 -17.88
C ALA A 221 8.63 3.71 -17.15
N GLY A 222 8.38 2.67 -16.35
CA GLY A 222 9.43 1.96 -15.62
C GLY A 222 10.42 1.28 -16.55
N THR A 223 9.93 0.63 -17.63
CA THR A 223 10.77 -0.02 -18.62
C THR A 223 11.62 1.01 -19.38
N LEU A 224 11.04 2.12 -19.82
CA LEU A 224 11.76 3.19 -20.52
C LEU A 224 12.79 3.87 -19.61
N ALA A 225 12.42 4.19 -18.37
CA ALA A 225 13.35 4.78 -17.40
C ALA A 225 14.56 3.88 -17.13
N PHE A 226 14.34 2.56 -17.04
CA PHE A 226 15.41 1.58 -16.88
C PHE A 226 16.37 1.61 -18.08
N TYR A 227 15.86 1.47 -19.31
CA TYR A 227 16.69 1.47 -20.53
C TYR A 227 17.46 2.77 -20.71
N ILE A 228 16.79 3.93 -20.53
CA ILE A 228 17.46 5.24 -20.67
C ILE A 228 18.51 5.43 -19.58
N GLY A 229 18.21 4.97 -18.35
CA GLY A 229 19.15 5.05 -17.24
C GLY A 229 20.40 4.18 -17.43
N GLU A 230 20.25 3.01 -18.04
CA GLU A 230 21.38 2.10 -18.34
C GLU A 230 22.27 2.67 -19.47
N LEU A 231 21.68 3.35 -20.45
CA LEU A 231 22.43 4.03 -21.52
C LEU A 231 23.28 5.21 -21.03
N ASN A 232 22.89 5.85 -19.93
CA ASN A 232 23.63 7.00 -19.37
C ASN A 232 24.72 6.60 -18.36
N VAL A 233 24.83 5.33 -18.00
CA VAL A 233 25.85 4.80 -17.06
C VAL A 233 27.04 4.16 -17.80
N ASN A 234 26.87 3.86 -19.10
CA ASN A 234 27.93 3.38 -20.00
C ASN A 234 28.48 4.56 -20.83
#